data_7939db8512b6b7fd8145eaaacc127610
#
_entry.id   7939db8512b6b7fd8145eaaacc127610
#
_cell.length_a   1.000
_cell.length_b   1.000
_cell.length_c   1.000
_cell.angle_alpha   90.00
_cell.angle_beta   90.00
_cell.angle_gamma   90.00
#
_symmetry.space_group_name_H-M   'P 1'
#
loop_
_entity.id
_entity.type
_entity.pdbx_description
1 polymer ?
#
loop_
_entity_poly.entity_id
_entity_poly.type
_entity_poly.pdbx_seq_one_letter_code
_entity_poly.pdbx_strand_id
1 'polypeptide(L)'
;MADVQRADAQRNRARILEVALPAFTEDPQVSLNAIAKRAGVGPGTLYRHFPTREALLLAVYQEEIEALGASVERLLDQKPPLDAFRTWVRRLAELVRVKHGLGEALESPAAKAVIDATYEPVTGAIRRLLDAAATTGDVRADIDAGDVLLLLSALWRVPPGPAGLTQADRILDLIVDSLAVSPRRHSTGS
;
A
#
# COMPACT_ATOMS: atom_id res chain seq x y z
N MET A 1 -24.62 24.22 -13.97
CA MET A 1 -23.48 24.00 -14.90
C MET A 1 -22.18 23.69 -14.16
N ALA A 2 -21.82 24.41 -13.09
CA ALA A 2 -20.59 24.14 -12.31
C ALA A 2 -20.55 22.75 -11.66
N ASP A 3 -21.66 22.20 -11.18
CA ASP A 3 -21.72 20.88 -10.55
C ASP A 3 -21.54 19.73 -11.53
N VAL A 4 -22.05 19.86 -12.77
CA VAL A 4 -21.84 18.86 -13.82
C VAL A 4 -20.37 18.82 -14.22
N GLN A 5 -19.73 19.99 -14.37
CA GLN A 5 -18.31 20.08 -14.69
C GLN A 5 -17.42 19.49 -13.58
N ARG A 6 -17.76 19.70 -12.30
CA ARG A 6 -17.03 19.09 -11.18
C ARG A 6 -17.19 17.58 -11.16
N ALA A 7 -18.41 17.08 -11.37
CA ALA A 7 -18.68 15.65 -11.42
C ALA A 7 -17.95 14.98 -12.60
N ASP A 8 -17.89 15.63 -13.76
CA ASP A 8 -17.13 15.12 -14.91
C ASP A 8 -15.62 15.10 -14.64
N ALA A 9 -15.08 16.15 -13.99
CA ALA A 9 -13.69 16.21 -13.61
C ALA A 9 -13.32 15.10 -12.62
N GLN A 10 -14.16 14.86 -11.61
CA GLN A 10 -13.98 13.78 -10.64
C GLN A 10 -14.03 12.39 -11.30
N ARG A 11 -14.99 12.16 -12.20
CA ARG A 11 -15.07 10.90 -12.95
C ARG A 11 -13.82 10.68 -13.82
N ASN A 12 -13.35 11.71 -14.50
CA ASN A 12 -12.14 11.62 -15.32
C ASN A 12 -10.90 11.33 -14.46
N ARG A 13 -10.77 11.99 -13.29
CA ARG A 13 -9.69 11.73 -12.33
C ARG A 13 -9.71 10.28 -11.86
N ALA A 14 -10.86 9.75 -11.44
CA ALA A 14 -11.01 8.37 -10.98
C ALA A 14 -10.63 7.37 -12.08
N ARG A 15 -11.10 7.57 -13.33
CA ARG A 15 -10.75 6.70 -14.45
C ARG A 15 -9.26 6.72 -14.79
N ILE A 16 -8.58 7.85 -14.64
CA ILE A 16 -7.13 7.95 -14.83
C ILE A 16 -6.41 7.13 -13.75
N LEU A 17 -6.79 7.26 -12.48
CA LEU A 17 -6.18 6.54 -11.36
C LEU A 17 -6.39 5.03 -11.48
N GLU A 18 -7.61 4.59 -11.82
CA GLU A 18 -7.96 3.18 -12.01
C GLU A 18 -7.05 2.46 -13.03
N VAL A 19 -6.69 3.12 -14.13
CA VAL A 19 -5.84 2.52 -15.16
C VAL A 19 -4.36 2.77 -14.95
N ALA A 20 -3.99 3.74 -14.11
CA ALA A 20 -2.59 4.15 -13.93
C ALA A 20 -1.78 3.10 -13.16
N LEU A 21 -2.34 2.54 -12.08
CA LEU A 21 -1.65 1.52 -11.27
C LEU A 21 -1.26 0.29 -12.10
N PRO A 22 -2.19 -0.41 -12.80
CA PRO A 22 -1.82 -1.53 -13.65
C PRO A 22 -0.85 -1.12 -14.77
N ALA A 23 -1.03 0.07 -15.36
CA ALA A 23 -0.14 0.54 -16.42
C ALA A 23 1.31 0.73 -15.93
N PHE A 24 1.52 1.30 -14.74
CA PHE A 24 2.84 1.44 -14.13
C PHE A 24 3.45 0.12 -13.68
N THR A 25 2.61 -0.85 -13.30
CA THR A 25 3.04 -2.19 -12.90
C THR A 25 3.52 -2.99 -14.11
N GLU A 26 2.81 -2.89 -15.25
CA GLU A 26 3.15 -3.54 -16.52
C GLU A 26 4.41 -2.94 -17.14
N ASP A 27 4.47 -1.61 -17.20
CA ASP A 27 5.58 -0.85 -17.78
C ASP A 27 5.91 0.36 -16.89
N PRO A 28 6.96 0.27 -16.05
CA PRO A 28 7.42 1.38 -15.23
C PRO A 28 7.79 2.65 -16.03
N GLN A 29 7.95 2.58 -17.36
CA GLN A 29 8.26 3.72 -18.22
C GLN A 29 7.06 4.17 -19.08
N VAL A 30 5.87 3.62 -18.85
CA VAL A 30 4.66 3.99 -19.62
C VAL A 30 4.44 5.50 -19.62
N SER A 31 4.14 6.05 -20.80
CA SER A 31 3.93 7.50 -20.96
C SER A 31 2.56 7.95 -20.44
N LEU A 32 2.46 9.21 -19.96
CA LEU A 32 1.17 9.80 -19.55
C LEU A 32 0.15 9.79 -20.70
N ASN A 33 0.60 9.95 -21.95
CA ASN A 33 -0.29 9.89 -23.13
C ASN A 33 -0.87 8.48 -23.32
N ALA A 34 -0.09 7.43 -23.08
CA ALA A 34 -0.59 6.06 -23.13
C ALA A 34 -1.61 5.78 -22.01
N ILE A 35 -1.38 6.32 -20.81
CA ILE A 35 -2.33 6.25 -19.70
C ILE A 35 -3.63 7.01 -20.04
N ALA A 36 -3.54 8.22 -20.60
CA ALA A 36 -4.71 8.99 -21.04
C ALA A 36 -5.56 8.20 -22.05
N LYS A 37 -4.91 7.55 -23.02
CA LYS A 37 -5.57 6.68 -24.01
C LYS A 37 -6.26 5.49 -23.34
N ARG A 38 -5.60 4.81 -22.38
CA ARG A 38 -6.20 3.68 -21.63
C ARG A 38 -7.40 4.13 -20.79
N ALA A 39 -7.33 5.33 -20.19
CA ALA A 39 -8.41 5.92 -19.39
C ALA A 39 -9.57 6.45 -20.27
N GLY A 40 -9.42 6.52 -21.61
CA GLY A 40 -10.41 7.09 -22.51
C GLY A 40 -10.60 8.59 -22.28
N VAL A 41 -9.53 9.32 -21.92
CA VAL A 41 -9.55 10.78 -21.75
C VAL A 41 -8.54 11.44 -22.72
N GLY A 42 -8.79 12.70 -23.05
CA GLY A 42 -7.83 13.47 -23.84
C GLY A 42 -6.54 13.77 -23.05
N PRO A 43 -5.36 13.84 -23.70
CA PRO A 43 -4.10 14.20 -23.04
C PRO A 43 -4.20 15.50 -22.24
N GLY A 44 -4.81 16.54 -22.80
CA GLY A 44 -5.00 17.81 -22.09
C GLY A 44 -5.87 17.70 -20.84
N THR A 45 -6.78 16.73 -20.76
CA THR A 45 -7.55 16.42 -19.55
C THR A 45 -6.66 15.78 -18.51
N LEU A 46 -5.82 14.80 -18.90
CA LEU A 46 -4.90 14.17 -17.99
C LEU A 46 -3.90 15.18 -17.41
N TYR A 47 -3.25 15.99 -18.25
CA TYR A 47 -2.27 16.98 -17.80
C TYR A 47 -2.85 18.08 -16.89
N ARG A 48 -4.16 18.39 -17.02
CA ARG A 48 -4.85 19.29 -16.09
C ARG A 48 -5.01 18.68 -14.68
N HIS A 49 -5.21 17.37 -14.58
CA HIS A 49 -5.30 16.68 -13.31
C HIS A 49 -3.93 16.33 -12.71
N PHE A 50 -3.02 15.90 -13.58
CA PHE A 50 -1.70 15.39 -13.21
C PHE A 50 -0.65 16.00 -14.13
N PRO A 51 -0.09 17.18 -13.77
CA PRO A 51 0.85 17.92 -14.64
C PRO A 51 2.14 17.15 -14.93
N THR A 52 2.54 16.26 -14.01
CA THR A 52 3.75 15.45 -14.13
C THR A 52 3.46 13.98 -13.87
N ARG A 53 4.39 13.14 -14.26
CA ARG A 53 4.35 11.70 -13.97
C ARG A 53 4.35 11.44 -12.46
N GLU A 54 5.19 12.18 -11.73
CA GLU A 54 5.32 12.09 -10.27
C GLU A 54 4.00 12.45 -9.59
N ALA A 55 3.30 13.50 -10.07
CA ALA A 55 2.00 13.88 -9.54
C ALA A 55 0.95 12.76 -9.70
N LEU A 56 0.97 12.05 -10.83
CA LEU A 56 0.08 10.91 -11.04
C LEU A 56 0.47 9.72 -10.15
N LEU A 57 1.76 9.39 -10.05
CA LEU A 57 2.24 8.29 -9.20
C LEU A 57 1.92 8.53 -7.73
N LEU A 58 2.11 9.76 -7.23
CA LEU A 58 1.76 10.12 -5.85
C LEU A 58 0.26 10.01 -5.59
N ALA A 59 -0.57 10.42 -6.54
CA ALA A 59 -2.02 10.31 -6.42
C ALA A 59 -2.49 8.85 -6.44
N VAL A 60 -1.89 8.00 -7.29
CA VAL A 60 -2.13 6.54 -7.30
C VAL A 60 -1.75 5.94 -5.95
N TYR A 61 -0.56 6.27 -5.44
CA TYR A 61 -0.10 5.77 -4.15
C TYR A 61 -1.06 6.15 -3.01
N GLN A 62 -1.51 7.41 -2.96
CA GLN A 62 -2.44 7.88 -1.95
C GLN A 62 -3.78 7.14 -2.02
N GLU A 63 -4.37 7.02 -3.20
CA GLU A 63 -5.63 6.29 -3.43
C GLU A 63 -5.54 4.83 -2.95
N GLU A 64 -4.43 4.15 -3.29
CA GLU A 64 -4.20 2.76 -2.92
C GLU A 64 -4.01 2.59 -1.40
N ILE A 65 -3.31 3.51 -0.72
CA ILE A 65 -3.20 3.49 0.74
C ILE A 65 -4.57 3.70 1.40
N GLU A 66 -5.39 4.61 0.89
CA GLU A 66 -6.74 4.82 1.38
C GLU A 66 -7.62 3.57 1.20
N ALA A 67 -7.57 2.95 0.02
CA ALA A 67 -8.29 1.70 -0.28
C ALA A 67 -7.80 0.53 0.60
N LEU A 68 -6.49 0.46 0.83
CA LEU A 68 -5.88 -0.55 1.70
C LEU A 68 -6.36 -0.37 3.14
N GLY A 69 -6.37 0.87 3.67
CA GLY A 69 -6.91 1.19 4.99
C GLY A 69 -8.39 0.79 5.13
N ALA A 70 -9.21 1.15 4.14
CA ALA A 70 -10.63 0.80 4.11
C ALA A 70 -10.90 -0.73 4.01
N SER A 71 -9.90 -1.53 3.63
CA SER A 71 -10.04 -2.99 3.51
C SER A 71 -9.95 -3.74 4.85
N VAL A 72 -9.51 -3.10 5.93
CA VAL A 72 -9.20 -3.74 7.23
C VAL A 72 -10.39 -4.50 7.79
N GLU A 73 -11.54 -3.83 7.95
CA GLU A 73 -12.73 -4.47 8.54
C GLU A 73 -13.22 -5.64 7.69
N ARG A 74 -13.26 -5.48 6.37
CA ARG A 74 -13.62 -6.58 5.46
C ARG A 74 -12.66 -7.77 5.57
N LEU A 75 -11.37 -7.55 5.76
CA LEU A 75 -10.41 -8.64 5.94
C LEU A 75 -10.63 -9.35 7.28
N LEU A 76 -10.92 -8.61 8.35
CA LEU A 76 -11.24 -9.17 9.66
C LEU A 76 -12.55 -9.97 9.66
N ASP A 77 -13.53 -9.57 8.85
CA ASP A 77 -14.80 -10.32 8.68
C ASP A 77 -14.59 -11.63 7.90
N GLN A 78 -13.59 -11.70 7.03
CA GLN A 78 -13.39 -12.82 6.11
C GLN A 78 -12.32 -13.82 6.55
N LYS A 79 -11.43 -13.45 7.46
CA LYS A 79 -10.24 -14.22 7.81
C LYS A 79 -9.94 -14.16 9.32
N PRO A 80 -9.28 -15.20 9.86
CA PRO A 80 -8.65 -15.08 11.17
C PRO A 80 -7.74 -13.84 11.23
N PRO A 81 -7.68 -13.13 12.39
CA PRO A 81 -7.00 -11.82 12.47
C PRO A 81 -5.54 -11.81 12.01
N LEU A 82 -4.75 -12.82 12.36
CA LEU A 82 -3.36 -12.93 11.91
C LEU A 82 -3.24 -13.15 10.39
N ASP A 83 -4.16 -13.91 9.79
CA ASP A 83 -4.22 -14.10 8.34
C ASP A 83 -4.71 -12.83 7.61
N ALA A 84 -5.62 -12.07 8.24
CA ALA A 84 -6.04 -10.76 7.77
C ALA A 84 -4.84 -9.80 7.74
N PHE A 85 -4.06 -9.74 8.84
CA PHE A 85 -2.82 -8.96 8.92
C PHE A 85 -1.81 -9.38 7.86
N ARG A 86 -1.54 -10.70 7.71
CA ARG A 86 -0.63 -11.24 6.68
C ARG A 86 -1.07 -10.84 5.26
N THR A 87 -2.36 -10.91 4.99
CA THR A 87 -2.92 -10.50 3.69
C THR A 87 -2.76 -9.01 3.45
N TRP A 88 -3.00 -8.21 4.48
CA TRP A 88 -2.92 -6.75 4.42
C TRP A 88 -1.48 -6.27 4.21
N VAL A 89 -0.50 -6.79 4.95
CA VAL A 89 0.92 -6.39 4.80
C VAL A 89 1.51 -6.80 3.45
N ARG A 90 1.06 -7.92 2.86
CA ARG A 90 1.46 -8.30 1.49
C ARG A 90 0.98 -7.27 0.46
N ARG A 91 -0.25 -6.80 0.58
CA ARG A 91 -0.77 -5.72 -0.28
C ARG A 91 -0.01 -4.41 -0.08
N LEU A 92 0.32 -4.06 1.17
CA LEU A 92 1.15 -2.89 1.46
C LEU A 92 2.53 -3.02 0.79
N ALA A 93 3.15 -4.20 0.82
CA ALA A 93 4.42 -4.46 0.16
C ALA A 93 4.36 -4.32 -1.37
N GLU A 94 3.24 -4.69 -1.99
CA GLU A 94 3.01 -4.46 -3.43
C GLU A 94 2.98 -2.96 -3.76
N LEU A 95 2.37 -2.13 -2.91
CA LEU A 95 2.34 -0.68 -3.09
C LEU A 95 3.73 -0.02 -2.91
N VAL A 96 4.57 -0.57 -2.04
CA VAL A 96 5.97 -0.14 -1.90
C VAL A 96 6.71 -0.26 -3.23
N ARG A 97 6.39 -1.24 -4.05
CA ARG A 97 7.00 -1.45 -5.38
C ARG A 97 6.64 -0.34 -6.37
N VAL A 98 5.42 0.18 -6.31
CA VAL A 98 5.01 1.34 -7.12
C VAL A 98 5.88 2.55 -6.81
N LYS A 99 6.29 2.72 -5.54
CA LYS A 99 7.24 3.76 -5.12
C LYS A 99 8.61 3.66 -5.78
N HIS A 100 9.10 2.46 -6.10
CA HIS A 100 10.38 2.33 -6.81
C HIS A 100 10.36 3.02 -8.18
N GLY A 101 9.18 3.14 -8.80
CA GLY A 101 8.99 3.92 -10.04
C GLY A 101 9.13 5.44 -9.86
N LEU A 102 9.11 5.94 -8.62
CA LEU A 102 9.28 7.36 -8.32
C LEU A 102 10.76 7.80 -8.25
N GLY A 103 11.70 6.85 -7.99
CA GLY A 103 13.14 7.16 -7.95
C GLY A 103 13.46 8.41 -7.11
N GLU A 104 14.23 9.34 -7.69
CA GLU A 104 14.62 10.60 -7.06
C GLU A 104 13.43 11.52 -6.75
N ALA A 105 12.26 11.34 -7.40
CA ALA A 105 11.07 12.14 -7.13
C ALA A 105 10.53 11.94 -5.68
N LEU A 106 10.90 10.83 -5.00
CA LEU A 106 10.59 10.61 -3.58
C LEU A 106 11.25 11.64 -2.65
N GLU A 107 12.34 12.26 -3.08
CA GLU A 107 13.03 13.31 -2.34
C GLU A 107 12.34 14.68 -2.42
N SER A 108 11.36 14.82 -3.31
CA SER A 108 10.62 16.09 -3.46
C SER A 108 9.80 16.41 -2.20
N PRO A 109 9.63 17.71 -1.86
CA PRO A 109 8.78 18.11 -0.73
C PRO A 109 7.33 17.61 -0.87
N ALA A 110 6.81 17.55 -2.09
CA ALA A 110 5.46 17.05 -2.36
C ALA A 110 5.34 15.55 -2.06
N ALA A 111 6.33 14.75 -2.45
CA ALA A 111 6.35 13.32 -2.15
C ALA A 111 6.48 13.06 -0.64
N LYS A 112 7.37 13.78 0.05
CA LYS A 112 7.50 13.69 1.50
C LYS A 112 6.18 14.00 2.20
N ALA A 113 5.49 15.08 1.82
CA ALA A 113 4.20 15.45 2.40
C ALA A 113 3.13 14.35 2.22
N VAL A 114 3.07 13.71 1.05
CA VAL A 114 2.15 12.59 0.80
C VAL A 114 2.51 11.37 1.65
N ILE A 115 3.80 11.03 1.76
CA ILE A 115 4.28 9.92 2.56
C ILE A 115 3.98 10.16 4.04
N ASP A 116 4.26 11.36 4.56
CA ASP A 116 3.97 11.74 5.93
C ASP A 116 2.47 11.69 6.23
N ALA A 117 1.63 12.13 5.30
CA ALA A 117 0.17 12.06 5.43
C ALA A 117 -0.37 10.61 5.46
N THR A 118 0.36 9.63 4.92
CA THR A 118 -0.03 8.22 4.95
C THR A 118 0.43 7.47 6.20
N TYR A 119 1.27 8.08 7.05
CA TYR A 119 1.82 7.42 8.25
C TYR A 119 0.73 7.00 9.24
N GLU A 120 -0.12 7.95 9.67
CA GLU A 120 -1.21 7.68 10.62
C GLU A 120 -2.26 6.69 10.09
N PRO A 121 -2.77 6.82 8.85
CA PRO A 121 -3.66 5.82 8.27
C PRO A 121 -3.07 4.41 8.25
N VAL A 122 -1.80 4.27 7.89
CA VAL A 122 -1.13 2.95 7.81
C VAL A 122 -0.89 2.37 9.20
N THR A 123 -0.36 3.15 10.15
CA THR A 123 -0.14 2.69 11.53
C THR A 123 -1.46 2.39 12.24
N GLY A 124 -2.52 3.17 11.98
CA GLY A 124 -3.86 2.90 12.47
C GLY A 124 -4.43 1.56 11.98
N ALA A 125 -4.24 1.25 10.71
CA ALA A 125 -4.63 -0.04 10.13
C ALA A 125 -3.84 -1.21 10.73
N ILE A 126 -2.52 -1.06 10.88
CA ILE A 126 -1.66 -2.06 11.53
C ILE A 126 -2.13 -2.30 12.97
N ARG A 127 -2.33 -1.24 13.75
CA ARG A 127 -2.83 -1.33 15.13
C ARG A 127 -4.14 -2.09 15.20
N ARG A 128 -5.11 -1.73 14.37
CA ARG A 128 -6.43 -2.38 14.34
C ARG A 128 -6.35 -3.89 14.07
N LEU A 129 -5.48 -4.30 13.15
CA LEU A 129 -5.26 -5.72 12.81
C LEU A 129 -4.53 -6.47 13.93
N LEU A 130 -3.52 -5.84 14.55
CA LEU A 130 -2.77 -6.42 15.66
C LEU A 130 -3.64 -6.55 16.91
N ASP A 131 -4.47 -5.56 17.24
CA ASP A 131 -5.40 -5.62 18.38
C ASP A 131 -6.38 -6.78 18.21
N ALA A 132 -6.91 -6.97 16.99
CA ALA A 132 -7.78 -8.11 16.70
C ALA A 132 -7.04 -9.45 16.88
N ALA A 133 -5.80 -9.57 16.41
CA ALA A 133 -4.99 -10.78 16.55
C ALA A 133 -4.53 -11.01 18.01
N ALA A 134 -4.33 -9.96 18.80
CA ALA A 134 -4.04 -10.06 20.22
C ALA A 134 -5.27 -10.56 21.00
N THR A 135 -6.48 -10.17 20.62
CA THR A 135 -7.73 -10.63 21.24
C THR A 135 -7.94 -12.14 21.05
N THR A 136 -7.47 -12.71 19.93
CA THR A 136 -7.49 -14.17 19.69
C THR A 136 -6.30 -14.90 20.30
N GLY A 137 -5.31 -14.17 20.82
CA GLY A 137 -4.09 -14.73 21.39
C GLY A 137 -3.04 -15.14 20.35
N ASP A 138 -3.23 -14.75 19.08
CA ASP A 138 -2.30 -15.09 17.99
C ASP A 138 -1.01 -14.28 18.06
N VAL A 139 -1.09 -13.03 18.56
CA VAL A 139 0.06 -12.14 18.75
C VAL A 139 0.07 -11.57 20.17
N ARG A 140 1.22 -11.01 20.60
CA ARG A 140 1.33 -10.31 21.87
C ARG A 140 0.58 -8.98 21.81
N ALA A 141 0.00 -8.53 22.93
CA ALA A 141 -0.76 -7.28 23.01
C ALA A 141 0.13 -6.01 23.14
N ASP A 142 1.44 -6.18 23.36
CA ASP A 142 2.40 -5.09 23.59
C ASP A 142 3.18 -4.66 22.33
N ILE A 143 2.72 -5.06 21.15
CA ILE A 143 3.39 -4.74 19.89
C ILE A 143 3.00 -3.32 19.44
N ASP A 144 3.99 -2.46 19.27
CA ASP A 144 3.77 -1.11 18.72
C ASP A 144 3.63 -1.14 17.18
N ALA A 145 2.58 -0.50 16.67
CA ALA A 145 2.29 -0.46 15.23
C ALA A 145 3.33 0.32 14.43
N GLY A 146 3.96 1.33 15.04
CA GLY A 146 5.05 2.10 14.42
C GLY A 146 6.31 1.27 14.26
N ASP A 147 6.64 0.44 15.26
CA ASP A 147 7.77 -0.50 15.17
C ASP A 147 7.55 -1.50 14.03
N VAL A 148 6.33 -2.02 13.89
CA VAL A 148 5.98 -2.93 12.79
C VAL A 148 6.08 -2.21 11.44
N LEU A 149 5.59 -0.96 11.33
CA LEU A 149 5.75 -0.18 10.10
C LEU A 149 7.22 0.07 9.77
N LEU A 150 8.05 0.34 10.79
CA LEU A 150 9.49 0.52 10.61
C LEU A 150 10.15 -0.76 10.06
N LEU A 151 9.80 -1.93 10.58
CA LEU A 151 10.27 -3.22 10.06
C LEU A 151 9.82 -3.44 8.62
N LEU A 152 8.54 -3.15 8.30
CA LEU A 152 8.01 -3.25 6.94
C LEU A 152 8.70 -2.27 5.97
N SER A 153 9.24 -1.15 6.47
CA SER A 153 9.99 -0.19 5.65
C SER A 153 11.26 -0.77 5.05
N ALA A 154 11.81 -1.85 5.62
CA ALA A 154 12.95 -2.57 5.05
C ALA A 154 12.68 -3.10 3.63
N LEU A 155 11.40 -3.36 3.31
CA LEU A 155 10.98 -3.80 1.97
C LEU A 155 11.29 -2.76 0.88
N TRP A 156 11.45 -1.49 1.24
CA TRP A 156 11.83 -0.43 0.29
C TRP A 156 13.26 -0.59 -0.25
N ARG A 157 14.08 -1.39 0.41
CA ARG A 157 15.46 -1.70 -0.01
C ARG A 157 15.56 -2.96 -0.85
N VAL A 158 14.46 -3.71 -0.99
CA VAL A 158 14.43 -4.92 -1.80
C VAL A 158 14.44 -4.54 -3.28
N PRO A 159 15.39 -5.05 -4.09
CA PRO A 159 15.48 -4.67 -5.49
C PRO A 159 14.24 -5.11 -6.29
N PRO A 160 13.91 -4.41 -7.38
CA PRO A 160 12.79 -4.80 -8.24
C PRO A 160 13.10 -6.12 -8.98
N GLY A 161 12.05 -6.81 -9.44
CA GLY A 161 12.14 -8.03 -10.24
C GLY A 161 11.84 -9.32 -9.46
N PRO A 162 11.86 -10.48 -10.13
CA PRO A 162 11.40 -11.76 -9.55
C PRO A 162 12.18 -12.19 -8.29
N ALA A 163 13.50 -12.00 -8.28
CA ALA A 163 14.33 -12.33 -7.12
C ALA A 163 13.99 -11.45 -5.90
N GLY A 164 13.75 -10.16 -6.12
CA GLY A 164 13.32 -9.23 -5.08
C GLY A 164 11.93 -9.57 -4.54
N LEU A 165 10.99 -10.01 -5.39
CA LEU A 165 9.69 -10.50 -4.95
C LEU A 165 9.82 -11.64 -3.95
N THR A 166 10.57 -12.67 -4.33
CA THR A 166 10.83 -13.82 -3.46
C THR A 166 11.53 -13.40 -2.15
N GLN A 167 12.41 -12.40 -2.20
CA GLN A 167 13.05 -11.84 -1.00
C GLN A 167 12.05 -11.09 -0.13
N ALA A 168 11.19 -10.27 -0.72
CA ALA A 168 10.15 -9.53 0.01
C ALA A 168 9.19 -10.47 0.73
N ASP A 169 8.73 -11.55 0.07
CA ASP A 169 7.86 -12.56 0.69
C ASP A 169 8.54 -13.20 1.90
N ARG A 170 9.82 -13.59 1.79
CA ARG A 170 10.56 -14.17 2.94
C ARG A 170 10.71 -13.19 4.10
N ILE A 171 10.97 -11.90 3.82
CA ILE A 171 11.06 -10.87 4.85
C ILE A 171 9.70 -10.67 5.52
N LEU A 172 8.62 -10.63 4.75
CA LEU A 172 7.27 -10.53 5.28
C LEU A 172 6.91 -11.70 6.18
N ASP A 173 7.20 -12.93 5.74
CA ASP A 173 6.96 -14.12 6.55
C ASP A 173 7.77 -14.08 7.86
N LEU A 174 9.05 -13.68 7.82
CA LEU A 174 9.87 -13.50 9.03
C LEU A 174 9.27 -12.46 9.99
N ILE A 175 8.79 -11.31 9.47
CA ILE A 175 8.16 -10.28 10.30
C ILE A 175 6.89 -10.85 10.93
N VAL A 176 5.97 -11.42 10.15
CA VAL A 176 4.69 -11.93 10.66
C VAL A 176 4.91 -13.06 11.67
N ASP A 177 5.82 -13.99 11.39
CA ASP A 177 6.10 -15.12 12.28
C ASP A 177 6.76 -14.65 13.60
N SER A 178 7.55 -13.55 13.58
CA SER A 178 8.14 -12.98 14.80
C SER A 178 7.10 -12.33 15.72
N LEU A 179 5.95 -11.91 15.19
CA LEU A 179 4.85 -11.33 15.97
C LEU A 179 3.97 -12.41 16.62
N ALA A 180 3.92 -13.60 16.03
CA ALA A 180 3.07 -14.69 16.48
C ALA A 180 3.51 -15.19 17.87
N VAL A 181 2.53 -15.50 18.71
CA VAL A 181 2.80 -16.17 19.98
C VAL A 181 3.20 -17.62 19.69
N SER A 182 4.47 -17.98 19.93
CA SER A 182 4.90 -19.38 19.83
C SER A 182 4.01 -20.27 20.72
N PRO A 183 3.44 -21.37 20.20
CA PRO A 183 2.71 -22.29 21.05
C PRO A 183 3.63 -22.72 22.19
N ARG A 184 3.22 -22.48 23.44
CA ARG A 184 3.95 -22.95 24.64
C ARG A 184 4.17 -24.43 24.47
N ARG A 185 5.41 -24.84 24.28
CA ARG A 185 5.78 -26.25 24.45
C ARG A 185 5.44 -26.62 25.89
N HIS A 186 4.35 -27.34 26.04
CA HIS A 186 4.08 -27.98 27.35
C HIS A 186 5.26 -28.92 27.57
N SER A 187 6.17 -28.52 28.47
CA SER A 187 7.16 -29.41 29.03
C SER A 187 6.36 -30.42 29.88
N THR A 188 6.05 -31.57 29.31
CA THR A 188 5.66 -32.76 30.08
C THR A 188 6.92 -33.19 30.84
N GLY A 189 7.09 -32.64 32.04
CA GLY A 189 8.02 -33.15 33.02
C GLY A 189 7.43 -34.44 33.62
N SER A 190 8.10 -35.51 33.38
CA SER A 190 7.98 -36.75 34.18
C SER A 190 8.70 -36.59 35.46
#